data_ee8bede7c750c452a93b1c229e3442b2
#
_entry.id   ee8bede7c750c452a93b1c229e3442b2
#
_cell.length_a   1.000
_cell.length_b   1.000
_cell.length_c   1.000
_cell.angle_alpha   90.00
_cell.angle_beta   90.00
_cell.angle_gamma   90.00
#
_symmetry.space_group_name_H-M   'P 1'
#
loop_
_entity.id
_entity.type
_entity.pdbx_description
1 polymer ?
#
loop_
_entity_poly.entity_id
_entity_poly.type
_entity_poly.pdbx_seq_one_letter_code
_entity_poly.pdbx_strand_id
1 'polypeptide(L)'
;MSNWLRYIVMGLLTFMLSVSTMAQEHAVPLKNGDAAAPAESPEELSAEEQALKLEIEARLSQFSDDFQQLQLVGSMSLSPDAKLGINKNFVSVLEDRMNSYNQRYNSLDVMWTTYTQAQQMDIANDEDLMTMVANIEALKQSVKDTLDARSNMVKAISDFATADQFIISQVAVYKKLYKRAFKLSLLKKLAPQLEKAKAREQLVFEKLQASYDSAKAAAELVPSLQPRMNVLDEQFVVMKSVSEKVQALEYKPLIQRVKDYVMGLAAVAIILLFFSMMMSKYKAYKSKLASMKQVNEMMNKQGKDTQYPVI
;
A
#
# COMPACT_ATOMS: atom_id res chain seq x y z
N MET A 1 2.14 17.45 4.29
CA MET A 1 1.54 17.03 5.57
C MET A 1 0.05 16.88 5.35
N SER A 2 -0.44 15.64 5.37
CA SER A 2 -1.80 15.26 4.98
C SER A 2 -2.85 15.81 5.95
N ASN A 3 -3.96 16.31 5.39
CA ASN A 3 -5.11 16.84 6.13
C ASN A 3 -5.69 15.85 7.16
N TRP A 4 -5.38 14.57 7.03
CA TRP A 4 -5.82 13.50 7.92
C TRP A 4 -5.18 13.60 9.32
N LEU A 5 -3.93 14.05 9.42
CA LEU A 5 -3.25 14.25 10.71
C LEU A 5 -3.88 15.38 11.53
N ARG A 6 -4.45 16.40 10.87
CA ARG A 6 -5.16 17.49 11.54
C ARG A 6 -6.48 17.05 12.17
N TYR A 7 -7.18 16.10 11.55
CA TYR A 7 -8.44 15.56 12.11
C TYR A 7 -8.21 14.65 13.32
N ILE A 8 -7.12 13.88 13.36
CA ILE A 8 -6.77 13.06 14.53
C ILE A 8 -6.35 13.93 15.72
N VAL A 9 -5.55 14.97 15.51
CA VAL A 9 -5.12 15.90 16.57
C VAL A 9 -6.30 16.73 17.08
N MET A 10 -7.22 17.15 16.21
CA MET A 10 -8.43 17.85 16.62
C MET A 10 -9.41 16.96 17.38
N GLY A 11 -9.55 15.68 16.99
CA GLY A 11 -10.39 14.72 17.71
C GLY A 11 -9.89 14.39 19.11
N LEU A 12 -8.56 14.30 19.31
CA LEU A 12 -7.94 14.10 20.63
C LEU A 12 -8.06 15.32 21.53
N LEU A 13 -7.97 16.54 20.98
CA LEU A 13 -8.12 17.78 21.75
C LEU A 13 -9.57 18.02 22.21
N THR A 14 -10.58 17.66 21.40
CA THR A 14 -12.00 17.75 21.77
C THR A 14 -12.38 16.71 22.81
N PHE A 15 -11.79 15.54 22.81
CA PHE A 15 -12.04 14.50 23.82
C PHE A 15 -11.44 14.89 25.18
N MET A 16 -10.26 15.52 25.22
CA MET A 16 -9.66 16.03 26.46
C MET A 16 -10.41 17.21 27.08
N LEU A 17 -11.08 18.02 26.27
CA LEU A 17 -11.88 19.16 26.75
C LEU A 17 -13.28 18.76 27.28
N SER A 18 -13.85 17.65 26.81
CA SER A 18 -15.14 17.14 27.26
C SER A 18 -15.08 16.43 28.61
N VAL A 19 -13.92 15.92 29.03
CA VAL A 19 -13.74 15.29 30.35
C VAL A 19 -13.56 16.33 31.46
N SER A 20 -13.10 17.55 31.14
CA SER A 20 -12.88 18.63 32.14
C SER A 20 -14.12 19.41 32.49
N THR A 21 -15.24 19.28 31.78
CA THR A 21 -16.47 20.08 32.03
C THR A 21 -17.56 19.33 32.81
N MET A 22 -17.35 18.05 33.17
CA MET A 22 -18.31 17.31 34.00
C MET A 22 -18.01 17.36 35.51
N ALA A 23 -16.98 18.06 35.96
CA ALA A 23 -16.60 18.12 37.37
C ALA A 23 -17.07 19.41 38.08
N GLN A 24 -17.94 20.22 37.46
CA GLN A 24 -18.38 21.48 38.08
C GLN A 24 -19.86 21.77 37.80
N GLU A 25 -20.76 21.08 38.50
CA GLU A 25 -22.10 21.60 38.82
C GLU A 25 -22.83 20.58 39.70
N HIS A 26 -22.70 20.72 41.01
CA HIS A 26 -23.78 20.51 41.97
C HIS A 26 -23.36 21.10 43.33
N ALA A 27 -23.43 22.43 43.40
CA ALA A 27 -23.54 23.09 44.70
C ALA A 27 -25.05 23.20 45.01
N VAL A 28 -25.56 22.33 45.87
CA VAL A 28 -26.93 22.47 46.47
C VAL A 28 -26.82 23.33 47.72
N PRO A 29 -27.66 24.34 47.92
CA PRO A 29 -27.60 25.22 49.09
C PRO A 29 -28.08 24.49 50.34
N LEU A 30 -27.26 24.56 51.39
CA LEU A 30 -27.54 24.12 52.76
C LEU A 30 -28.76 24.84 53.32
N LYS A 31 -29.80 24.05 53.63
CA LYS A 31 -30.89 24.49 54.47
C LYS A 31 -30.64 23.95 55.87
N ASN A 32 -30.47 24.90 56.84
CA ASN A 32 -30.33 24.62 58.25
C ASN A 32 -31.53 23.88 58.80
N GLY A 33 -31.28 22.89 59.64
CA GLY A 33 -32.29 22.25 60.46
C GLY A 33 -31.76 21.02 61.19
N ASP A 34 -31.32 21.23 62.41
CA ASP A 34 -31.17 20.34 63.55
C ASP A 34 -31.44 18.82 63.35
N ALA A 35 -30.40 18.04 63.57
CA ALA A 35 -30.33 16.93 64.53
C ALA A 35 -28.93 16.27 64.38
N ALA A 36 -28.16 16.35 65.44
CA ALA A 36 -26.89 15.64 65.53
C ALA A 36 -27.18 14.12 65.56
N ALA A 37 -26.90 13.46 64.40
CA ALA A 37 -26.56 12.06 64.39
C ALA A 37 -25.02 11.97 64.67
N PRO A 38 -24.55 10.99 65.45
CA PRO A 38 -23.15 10.85 65.71
C PRO A 38 -22.43 10.64 64.35
N ALA A 39 -21.45 11.49 64.08
CA ALA A 39 -20.54 11.30 62.96
C ALA A 39 -19.90 9.90 63.19
N GLU A 40 -20.24 8.97 62.32
CA GLU A 40 -19.42 7.76 62.13
C GLU A 40 -18.02 8.25 61.82
N SER A 41 -17.13 8.09 62.80
CA SER A 41 -15.70 8.26 62.57
C SER A 41 -15.33 7.34 61.43
N PRO A 42 -14.54 7.78 60.45
CA PRO A 42 -14.01 6.87 59.43
C PRO A 42 -13.39 5.70 60.19
N GLU A 43 -13.89 4.49 60.00
CA GLU A 43 -13.32 3.28 60.56
C GLU A 43 -11.84 3.26 60.14
N GLU A 44 -10.92 3.49 61.11
CA GLU A 44 -9.49 3.33 60.91
C GLU A 44 -9.29 1.85 60.61
N LEU A 45 -8.98 1.53 59.31
CA LEU A 45 -8.61 0.19 58.86
C LEU A 45 -7.61 -0.39 59.82
N SER A 46 -7.76 -1.65 60.21
CA SER A 46 -6.78 -2.35 61.03
C SER A 46 -5.39 -2.32 60.36
N ALA A 47 -4.31 -2.37 61.13
CA ALA A 47 -2.96 -2.38 60.57
C ALA A 47 -2.75 -3.52 59.54
N GLU A 48 -3.47 -4.65 59.71
CA GLU A 48 -3.43 -5.80 58.82
C GLU A 48 -4.18 -5.49 57.47
N GLU A 49 -5.33 -4.84 57.51
CA GLU A 49 -6.08 -4.41 56.32
C GLU A 49 -5.32 -3.35 55.52
N GLN A 50 -4.63 -2.41 56.21
CA GLN A 50 -3.78 -1.44 55.52
C GLN A 50 -2.55 -2.11 54.87
N ALA A 51 -1.95 -3.10 55.50
CA ALA A 51 -0.84 -3.84 54.92
C ALA A 51 -1.29 -4.65 53.68
N LEU A 52 -2.43 -5.29 53.75
CA LEU A 52 -3.02 -6.03 52.63
C LEU A 52 -3.36 -5.11 51.44
N LYS A 53 -3.97 -3.94 51.70
CA LYS A 53 -4.26 -2.94 50.64
C LYS A 53 -2.97 -2.51 49.94
N LEU A 54 -1.92 -2.18 50.66
CA LEU A 54 -0.62 -1.79 50.08
C LEU A 54 0.00 -2.91 49.25
N GLU A 55 -0.14 -4.17 49.66
CA GLU A 55 0.34 -5.32 48.89
C GLU A 55 -0.42 -5.47 47.59
N ILE A 56 -1.75 -5.30 47.63
CA ILE A 56 -2.61 -5.35 46.43
C ILE A 56 -2.26 -4.20 45.48
N GLU A 57 -2.16 -2.96 45.95
CA GLU A 57 -1.77 -1.78 45.17
C GLU A 57 -0.39 -1.99 44.48
N ALA A 58 0.60 -2.48 45.23
CA ALA A 58 1.93 -2.77 44.68
C ALA A 58 1.87 -3.81 43.54
N ARG A 59 1.03 -4.84 43.71
CA ARG A 59 0.86 -5.88 42.71
C ARG A 59 0.10 -5.39 41.47
N LEU A 60 -0.94 -4.59 41.64
CA LEU A 60 -1.67 -3.93 40.56
C LEU A 60 -0.75 -2.98 39.77
N SER A 61 0.07 -2.18 40.46
CA SER A 61 1.08 -1.34 39.81
C SER A 61 2.06 -2.17 38.98
N GLN A 62 2.53 -3.30 39.47
CA GLN A 62 3.39 -4.21 38.71
C GLN A 62 2.71 -4.72 37.43
N PHE A 63 1.44 -5.12 37.50
CA PHE A 63 0.69 -5.52 36.28
C PHE A 63 0.55 -4.37 35.30
N SER A 64 0.29 -3.15 35.78
CA SER A 64 0.24 -1.96 34.93
C SER A 64 1.56 -1.76 34.18
N ASP A 65 2.70 -1.83 34.86
CA ASP A 65 4.03 -1.69 34.28
C ASP A 65 4.31 -2.79 33.24
N ASP A 66 3.95 -4.05 33.56
CA ASP A 66 4.15 -5.17 32.66
C ASP A 66 3.31 -5.04 31.37
N PHE A 67 2.06 -4.59 31.47
CA PHE A 67 1.24 -4.29 30.29
C PHE A 67 1.76 -3.08 29.50
N GLN A 68 2.23 -2.02 30.19
CA GLN A 68 2.84 -0.86 29.51
C GLN A 68 4.09 -1.25 28.72
N GLN A 69 4.92 -2.15 29.26
CA GLN A 69 6.07 -2.67 28.52
C GLN A 69 5.67 -3.39 27.23
N LEU A 70 4.55 -4.14 27.25
CA LEU A 70 4.01 -4.77 26.05
C LEU A 70 3.45 -3.77 25.03
N GLN A 71 3.00 -2.60 25.47
CA GLN A 71 2.52 -1.55 24.57
C GLN A 71 3.65 -1.03 23.64
N LEU A 72 4.93 -1.18 24.03
CA LEU A 72 6.09 -0.86 23.20
C LEU A 72 6.16 -1.67 21.90
N VAL A 73 5.41 -2.78 21.78
CA VAL A 73 5.20 -3.49 20.52
C VAL A 73 4.71 -2.55 19.41
N GLY A 74 3.92 -1.55 19.75
CA GLY A 74 3.47 -0.53 18.80
C GLY A 74 4.61 0.20 18.10
N SER A 75 5.78 0.31 18.71
CA SER A 75 6.99 0.95 18.16
C SER A 75 7.88 0.01 17.36
N MET A 76 7.55 -1.29 17.26
CA MET A 76 8.34 -2.26 16.49
C MET A 76 8.44 -1.83 15.02
N SER A 77 9.68 -1.72 14.51
CA SER A 77 9.90 -1.41 13.10
C SER A 77 9.45 -2.58 12.23
N LEU A 78 8.55 -2.30 11.28
CA LEU A 78 8.08 -3.22 10.25
C LEU A 78 8.75 -2.94 8.90
N SER A 79 9.69 -1.99 8.86
CA SER A 79 10.40 -1.66 7.62
C SER A 79 11.52 -2.66 7.37
N PRO A 80 11.60 -3.25 6.19
CA PRO A 80 12.75 -4.05 5.80
C PRO A 80 14.00 -3.16 5.75
N ASP A 81 15.15 -3.71 6.11
CA ASP A 81 16.42 -3.04 5.88
C ASP A 81 16.56 -2.75 4.38
N ALA A 82 16.90 -1.50 4.04
CA ALA A 82 17.04 -1.06 2.65
C ALA A 82 18.04 -1.90 1.83
N LYS A 83 19.00 -2.58 2.50
CA LYS A 83 20.01 -3.45 1.87
C LYS A 83 19.55 -4.89 1.72
N LEU A 84 18.72 -5.41 2.65
CA LEU A 84 18.35 -6.83 2.69
C LEU A 84 17.04 -7.13 1.94
N GLY A 85 16.22 -6.10 1.71
CA GLY A 85 14.91 -6.27 1.08
C GLY A 85 13.95 -7.14 1.91
N ILE A 86 12.81 -7.47 1.32
CA ILE A 86 11.80 -8.34 1.94
C ILE A 86 12.16 -9.77 1.57
N ASN A 87 12.90 -10.45 2.44
CA ASN A 87 13.26 -11.85 2.26
C ASN A 87 12.63 -12.73 3.35
N LYS A 88 12.71 -14.05 3.17
CA LYS A 88 12.15 -15.02 4.12
C LYS A 88 12.74 -14.88 5.53
N ASN A 89 14.00 -14.54 5.65
CA ASN A 89 14.67 -14.39 6.95
C ASN A 89 14.12 -13.17 7.69
N PHE A 90 13.88 -12.06 6.98
CA PHE A 90 13.27 -10.87 7.58
C PHE A 90 11.85 -11.17 8.08
N VAL A 91 11.03 -11.85 7.25
CA VAL A 91 9.67 -12.26 7.61
C VAL A 91 9.69 -13.17 8.85
N SER A 92 10.53 -14.21 8.85
CA SER A 92 10.66 -15.14 9.98
C SER A 92 11.02 -14.42 11.29
N VAL A 93 11.95 -13.47 11.25
CA VAL A 93 12.32 -12.68 12.43
C VAL A 93 11.15 -11.84 12.96
N LEU A 94 10.32 -11.27 12.05
CA LEU A 94 9.12 -10.54 12.47
C LEU A 94 8.07 -11.46 13.09
N GLU A 95 7.83 -12.62 12.48
CA GLU A 95 6.90 -13.64 12.97
C GLU A 95 7.32 -14.16 14.34
N ASP A 96 8.61 -14.48 14.53
CA ASP A 96 9.16 -14.94 15.81
C ASP A 96 9.01 -13.89 16.92
N ARG A 97 9.27 -12.62 16.59
CA ARG A 97 9.06 -11.51 17.53
C ARG A 97 7.60 -11.37 17.93
N MET A 98 6.70 -11.38 16.95
CA MET A 98 5.25 -11.29 17.24
C MET A 98 4.76 -12.46 18.07
N ASN A 99 5.20 -13.69 17.76
CA ASN A 99 4.89 -14.86 18.57
C ASN A 99 5.38 -14.72 20.02
N SER A 100 6.58 -14.20 20.23
CA SER A 100 7.11 -13.92 21.55
C SER A 100 6.26 -12.89 22.33
N TYR A 101 5.84 -11.81 21.68
CA TYR A 101 4.98 -10.81 22.30
C TYR A 101 3.58 -11.39 22.63
N ASN A 102 2.99 -12.15 21.73
CA ASN A 102 1.70 -12.81 21.96
C ASN A 102 1.78 -13.83 23.13
N GLN A 103 2.87 -14.59 23.22
CA GLN A 103 3.08 -15.50 24.34
C GLN A 103 3.20 -14.77 25.67
N ARG A 104 3.97 -13.66 25.71
CA ARG A 104 4.09 -12.84 26.92
C ARG A 104 2.74 -12.23 27.32
N TYR A 105 1.97 -11.70 26.37
CA TYR A 105 0.64 -11.18 26.64
C TYR A 105 -0.29 -12.25 27.22
N ASN A 106 -0.35 -13.43 26.59
CA ASN A 106 -1.21 -14.53 27.07
C ASN A 106 -0.81 -15.00 28.48
N SER A 107 0.49 -15.08 28.77
CA SER A 107 0.96 -15.43 30.11
C SER A 107 0.58 -14.37 31.15
N LEU A 108 0.72 -13.08 30.79
CA LEU A 108 0.35 -11.98 31.66
C LEU A 108 -1.15 -11.90 31.89
N ASP A 109 -1.96 -12.13 30.85
CA ASP A 109 -3.42 -12.16 30.92
C ASP A 109 -3.93 -13.27 31.85
N VAL A 110 -3.34 -14.46 31.78
CA VAL A 110 -3.65 -15.56 32.70
C VAL A 110 -3.29 -15.20 34.14
N MET A 111 -2.10 -14.63 34.37
CA MET A 111 -1.69 -14.20 35.71
C MET A 111 -2.59 -13.10 36.26
N TRP A 112 -2.97 -12.12 35.43
CA TRP A 112 -3.89 -11.04 35.75
C TRP A 112 -5.27 -11.60 36.15
N THR A 113 -5.87 -12.45 35.31
CA THR A 113 -7.17 -13.04 35.55
C THR A 113 -7.17 -13.86 36.83
N THR A 114 -6.15 -14.69 37.07
CA THR A 114 -6.02 -15.48 38.28
C THR A 114 -5.90 -14.61 39.52
N TYR A 115 -5.10 -13.54 39.46
CA TYR A 115 -4.90 -12.63 40.60
C TYR A 115 -6.17 -11.85 40.93
N THR A 116 -6.84 -11.26 39.95
CA THR A 116 -8.07 -10.48 40.17
C THR A 116 -9.21 -11.36 40.68
N GLN A 117 -9.30 -12.62 40.26
CA GLN A 117 -10.25 -13.57 40.80
C GLN A 117 -9.94 -13.94 42.26
N ALA A 118 -8.67 -14.11 42.60
CA ALA A 118 -8.26 -14.42 43.98
C ALA A 118 -8.51 -13.27 44.96
N GLN A 119 -8.34 -12.02 44.49
CA GLN A 119 -8.49 -10.80 45.30
C GLN A 119 -9.86 -10.10 45.09
N GLN A 120 -10.86 -10.78 44.50
CA GLN A 120 -12.12 -10.18 44.08
C GLN A 120 -12.86 -9.48 45.23
N MET A 121 -12.88 -10.09 46.42
CA MET A 121 -13.58 -9.51 47.58
C MET A 121 -12.89 -8.26 48.11
N ASP A 122 -11.58 -8.28 48.21
CA ASP A 122 -10.80 -7.17 48.74
C ASP A 122 -10.83 -5.97 47.77
N ILE A 123 -10.75 -6.24 46.47
CA ILE A 123 -10.87 -5.22 45.41
C ILE A 123 -12.27 -4.61 45.41
N ALA A 124 -13.33 -5.42 45.53
CA ALA A 124 -14.73 -4.94 45.47
C ALA A 124 -15.11 -4.04 46.66
N ASN A 125 -14.39 -4.11 47.76
CA ASN A 125 -14.63 -3.31 48.96
C ASN A 125 -13.86 -1.97 48.98
N ASP A 126 -12.99 -1.71 47.98
CA ASP A 126 -12.17 -0.51 47.91
C ASP A 126 -12.30 0.19 46.54
N GLU A 127 -12.78 1.44 46.54
CA GLU A 127 -13.04 2.21 45.32
C GLU A 127 -11.73 2.54 44.56
N ASP A 128 -10.63 2.79 45.27
CA ASP A 128 -9.34 3.07 44.66
C ASP A 128 -8.80 1.82 43.94
N LEU A 129 -8.90 0.65 44.55
CA LEU A 129 -8.49 -0.62 43.94
C LEU A 129 -9.36 -0.98 42.74
N MET A 130 -10.68 -0.75 42.81
CA MET A 130 -11.58 -0.93 41.66
C MET A 130 -11.19 -0.02 40.49
N THR A 131 -10.83 1.23 40.78
CA THR A 131 -10.38 2.19 39.76
C THR A 131 -9.06 1.75 39.12
N MET A 132 -8.11 1.25 39.90
CA MET A 132 -6.85 0.71 39.39
C MET A 132 -7.10 -0.50 38.47
N VAL A 133 -7.95 -1.42 38.88
CA VAL A 133 -8.33 -2.60 38.09
C VAL A 133 -8.99 -2.18 36.77
N ALA A 134 -9.91 -1.22 36.77
CA ALA A 134 -10.56 -0.73 35.58
C ALA A 134 -9.54 -0.08 34.59
N ASN A 135 -8.58 0.67 35.12
CA ASN A 135 -7.50 1.26 34.31
C ASN A 135 -6.58 0.20 33.68
N ILE A 136 -6.25 -0.85 34.44
CA ILE A 136 -5.42 -1.95 33.93
C ILE A 136 -6.19 -2.77 32.87
N GLU A 137 -7.49 -3.01 33.05
CA GLU A 137 -8.31 -3.69 32.03
C GLU A 137 -8.39 -2.87 30.73
N ALA A 138 -8.53 -1.55 30.83
CA ALA A 138 -8.48 -0.68 29.66
C ALA A 138 -7.11 -0.71 28.97
N LEU A 139 -6.02 -0.70 29.74
CA LEU A 139 -4.66 -0.83 29.23
C LEU A 139 -4.44 -2.21 28.56
N LYS A 140 -4.88 -3.28 29.20
CA LYS A 140 -4.83 -4.66 28.67
C LYS A 140 -5.53 -4.75 27.31
N GLN A 141 -6.73 -4.19 27.19
CA GLN A 141 -7.46 -4.14 25.92
C GLN A 141 -6.69 -3.34 24.85
N SER A 142 -6.16 -2.19 25.19
CA SER A 142 -5.34 -1.38 24.29
C SER A 142 -4.08 -2.12 23.79
N VAL A 143 -3.42 -2.87 24.68
CA VAL A 143 -2.27 -3.72 24.33
C VAL A 143 -2.68 -4.83 23.38
N LYS A 144 -3.82 -5.50 23.65
CA LYS A 144 -4.38 -6.54 22.78
C LYS A 144 -4.67 -6.01 21.38
N ASP A 145 -5.37 -4.89 21.29
CA ASP A 145 -5.70 -4.26 19.99
C ASP A 145 -4.42 -3.90 19.20
N THR A 146 -3.39 -3.42 19.90
CA THR A 146 -2.07 -3.12 19.30
C THR A 146 -1.38 -4.39 18.79
N LEU A 147 -1.40 -5.47 19.57
CA LEU A 147 -0.83 -6.77 19.17
C LEU A 147 -1.56 -7.35 17.95
N ASP A 148 -2.89 -7.32 17.95
CA ASP A 148 -3.70 -7.81 16.83
C ASP A 148 -3.45 -7.00 15.56
N ALA A 149 -3.39 -5.68 15.66
CA ALA A 149 -3.06 -4.82 14.54
C ALA A 149 -1.66 -5.12 13.97
N ARG A 150 -0.65 -5.29 14.85
CA ARG A 150 0.73 -5.62 14.45
C ARG A 150 0.86 -7.02 13.87
N SER A 151 0.16 -8.01 14.42
CA SER A 151 0.08 -9.37 13.86
C SER A 151 -0.46 -9.35 12.44
N ASN A 152 -1.54 -8.59 12.19
CA ASN A 152 -2.09 -8.44 10.86
C ASN A 152 -1.11 -7.78 9.89
N MET A 153 -0.34 -6.78 10.33
CA MET A 153 0.70 -6.16 9.50
C MET A 153 1.85 -7.13 9.19
N VAL A 154 2.30 -7.93 10.16
CA VAL A 154 3.34 -8.93 9.94
C VAL A 154 2.87 -10.01 8.97
N LYS A 155 1.61 -10.47 9.10
CA LYS A 155 1.00 -11.38 8.14
C LYS A 155 0.96 -10.78 6.74
N ALA A 156 0.55 -9.52 6.60
CA ALA A 156 0.55 -8.83 5.32
C ALA A 156 1.96 -8.75 4.70
N ILE A 157 3.01 -8.52 5.49
CA ILE A 157 4.40 -8.55 5.02
C ILE A 157 4.79 -9.96 4.54
N SER A 158 4.37 -11.01 5.22
CA SER A 158 4.60 -12.40 4.84
C SER A 158 3.91 -12.74 3.51
N ASP A 159 2.65 -12.35 3.37
CA ASP A 159 1.87 -12.52 2.14
C ASP A 159 2.50 -11.75 0.97
N PHE A 160 2.94 -10.51 1.22
CA PHE A 160 3.66 -9.69 0.24
C PHE A 160 4.96 -10.36 -0.21
N ALA A 161 5.77 -10.87 0.72
CA ALA A 161 7.04 -11.54 0.40
C ALA A 161 6.83 -12.76 -0.47
N THR A 162 5.78 -13.53 -0.20
CA THR A 162 5.39 -14.70 -1.00
C THR A 162 4.96 -14.31 -2.41
N ALA A 163 4.13 -13.28 -2.53
CA ALA A 163 3.66 -12.73 -3.79
C ALA A 163 4.82 -12.14 -4.62
N ASP A 164 5.69 -11.34 -4.01
CA ASP A 164 6.88 -10.76 -4.64
C ASP A 164 7.78 -11.85 -5.23
N GLN A 165 8.09 -12.87 -4.45
CA GLN A 165 8.92 -14.00 -4.91
C GLN A 165 8.27 -14.71 -6.09
N PHE A 166 6.96 -14.96 -6.04
CA PHE A 166 6.23 -15.60 -7.13
C PHE A 166 6.27 -14.74 -8.40
N ILE A 167 5.91 -13.45 -8.31
CA ILE A 167 5.90 -12.52 -9.45
C ILE A 167 7.28 -12.45 -10.09
N ILE A 168 8.35 -12.27 -9.31
CA ILE A 168 9.72 -12.21 -9.82
C ILE A 168 10.11 -13.50 -10.55
N SER A 169 9.71 -14.67 -10.01
CA SER A 169 10.00 -15.95 -10.66
C SER A 169 9.35 -16.04 -12.04
N GLN A 170 8.20 -15.41 -12.26
CA GLN A 170 7.49 -15.42 -13.53
C GLN A 170 8.07 -14.47 -14.57
N VAL A 171 8.78 -13.42 -14.18
CA VAL A 171 9.38 -12.44 -15.13
C VAL A 171 10.25 -13.12 -16.17
N ALA A 172 11.13 -14.05 -15.76
CA ALA A 172 12.00 -14.77 -16.68
C ALA A 172 11.24 -15.72 -17.62
N VAL A 173 10.13 -16.27 -17.15
CA VAL A 173 9.23 -17.13 -17.93
C VAL A 173 8.53 -16.30 -19.01
N TYR A 174 7.92 -15.18 -18.62
CA TYR A 174 7.17 -14.29 -19.53
C TYR A 174 8.06 -13.66 -20.59
N LYS A 175 9.32 -13.29 -20.28
CA LYS A 175 10.30 -12.82 -21.29
C LYS A 175 10.47 -13.77 -22.47
N LYS A 176 10.31 -15.08 -22.26
CA LYS A 176 10.49 -16.11 -23.30
C LYS A 176 9.16 -16.65 -23.83
N LEU A 177 8.06 -16.40 -23.14
CA LEU A 177 6.75 -17.00 -23.39
C LEU A 177 6.23 -16.64 -24.78
N TYR A 178 6.18 -15.35 -25.12
CA TYR A 178 5.69 -14.89 -26.42
C TYR A 178 6.48 -15.52 -27.60
N LYS A 179 7.80 -15.54 -27.51
CA LYS A 179 8.64 -16.14 -28.57
C LYS A 179 8.37 -17.65 -28.76
N ARG A 180 8.10 -18.36 -27.65
CA ARG A 180 7.72 -19.78 -27.70
C ARG A 180 6.34 -19.98 -28.30
N ALA A 181 5.33 -19.25 -27.82
CA ALA A 181 3.96 -19.30 -28.33
C ALA A 181 3.89 -18.90 -29.82
N PHE A 182 4.63 -17.85 -30.20
CA PHE A 182 4.72 -17.42 -31.60
C PHE A 182 5.26 -18.54 -32.52
N LYS A 183 6.28 -19.29 -32.11
CA LYS A 183 6.78 -20.45 -32.88
C LYS A 183 5.70 -21.52 -33.09
N LEU A 184 4.86 -21.76 -32.05
CA LEU A 184 3.74 -22.71 -32.15
C LEU A 184 2.66 -22.23 -33.11
N SER A 185 2.46 -20.92 -33.27
CA SER A 185 1.48 -20.35 -34.19
C SER A 185 1.90 -20.40 -35.67
N LEU A 186 3.13 -20.79 -35.98
CA LEU A 186 3.65 -20.83 -37.36
C LEU A 186 3.18 -22.04 -38.17
N LEU A 187 2.95 -23.17 -37.52
CA LEU A 187 2.68 -24.45 -38.19
C LEU A 187 1.30 -24.99 -37.77
N LYS A 188 0.49 -25.40 -38.77
CA LYS A 188 -0.84 -25.96 -38.53
C LYS A 188 -0.83 -27.18 -37.59
N LYS A 189 0.19 -28.03 -37.71
CA LYS A 189 0.36 -29.21 -36.86
C LYS A 189 0.57 -28.87 -35.39
N LEU A 190 1.02 -27.66 -35.06
CA LEU A 190 1.28 -27.17 -33.71
C LEU A 190 0.11 -26.36 -33.12
N ALA A 191 -0.95 -26.10 -33.86
CA ALA A 191 -2.11 -25.37 -33.39
C ALA A 191 -2.73 -25.96 -32.08
N PRO A 192 -2.90 -27.28 -31.93
CA PRO A 192 -3.38 -27.86 -30.67
C PRO A 192 -2.42 -27.63 -29.50
N GLN A 193 -1.10 -27.56 -29.77
CA GLN A 193 -0.10 -27.25 -28.73
C GLN A 193 -0.12 -25.77 -28.35
N LEU A 194 -0.42 -24.87 -29.29
CA LEU A 194 -0.64 -23.46 -29.02
C LEU A 194 -1.83 -23.27 -28.08
N GLU A 195 -2.98 -23.92 -28.33
CA GLU A 195 -4.16 -23.80 -27.47
C GLU A 195 -3.89 -24.36 -26.06
N LYS A 196 -3.17 -25.48 -25.95
CA LYS A 196 -2.71 -25.99 -24.64
C LYS A 196 -1.78 -25.00 -23.93
N ALA A 197 -0.91 -24.32 -24.67
CA ALA A 197 0.00 -23.32 -24.09
C ALA A 197 -0.74 -22.09 -23.61
N LYS A 198 -1.77 -21.62 -24.37
CA LYS A 198 -2.65 -20.53 -23.95
C LYS A 198 -3.44 -20.87 -22.68
N ALA A 199 -4.04 -22.06 -22.63
CA ALA A 199 -4.80 -22.48 -21.45
C ALA A 199 -3.91 -22.58 -20.19
N ARG A 200 -2.69 -23.09 -20.34
CA ARG A 200 -1.73 -23.11 -19.22
C ARG A 200 -1.28 -21.71 -18.79
N GLU A 201 -1.05 -20.85 -19.75
CA GLU A 201 -0.67 -19.45 -19.50
C GLU A 201 -1.79 -18.72 -18.77
N GLN A 202 -3.03 -18.89 -19.18
CA GLN A 202 -4.17 -18.30 -18.52
C GLN A 202 -4.26 -18.68 -17.05
N LEU A 203 -4.10 -19.97 -16.72
CA LEU A 203 -4.07 -20.43 -15.33
C LEU A 203 -2.92 -19.82 -14.52
N VAL A 204 -1.75 -19.63 -15.14
CA VAL A 204 -0.61 -18.98 -14.48
C VAL A 204 -0.88 -17.50 -14.30
N PHE A 205 -1.49 -16.85 -15.30
CA PHE A 205 -1.83 -15.43 -15.22
C PHE A 205 -2.90 -15.13 -14.15
N GLU A 206 -3.90 -15.99 -14.00
CA GLU A 206 -4.90 -15.88 -12.94
C GLU A 206 -4.23 -15.95 -11.54
N LYS A 207 -3.28 -16.86 -11.35
CA LYS A 207 -2.50 -16.92 -10.10
C LYS A 207 -1.60 -15.69 -9.93
N LEU A 208 -1.02 -15.20 -11.01
CA LEU A 208 -0.19 -13.98 -11.02
C LEU A 208 -1.02 -12.76 -10.63
N GLN A 209 -2.23 -12.64 -11.18
CA GLN A 209 -3.18 -11.58 -10.82
C GLN A 209 -3.55 -11.65 -9.33
N ALA A 210 -3.92 -12.82 -8.83
CA ALA A 210 -4.27 -13.01 -7.43
C ALA A 210 -3.10 -12.66 -6.50
N SER A 211 -1.87 -13.05 -6.86
CA SER A 211 -0.67 -12.70 -6.09
C SER A 211 -0.39 -11.20 -6.12
N TYR A 212 -0.58 -10.56 -7.27
CA TYR A 212 -0.43 -9.11 -7.41
C TYR A 212 -1.46 -8.35 -6.56
N ASP A 213 -2.73 -8.77 -6.58
CA ASP A 213 -3.79 -8.16 -5.79
C ASP A 213 -3.53 -8.33 -4.28
N SER A 214 -3.02 -9.50 -3.86
CA SER A 214 -2.58 -9.74 -2.48
C SER A 214 -1.42 -8.83 -2.08
N ALA A 215 -0.40 -8.67 -2.93
CA ALA A 215 0.72 -7.77 -2.67
C ALA A 215 0.26 -6.31 -2.56
N LYS A 216 -0.67 -5.89 -3.40
CA LYS A 216 -1.24 -4.54 -3.38
C LYS A 216 -1.98 -4.28 -2.08
N ALA A 217 -2.86 -5.19 -1.65
CA ALA A 217 -3.58 -5.09 -0.38
C ALA A 217 -2.61 -5.01 0.82
N ALA A 218 -1.53 -5.80 0.80
CA ALA A 218 -0.50 -5.74 1.83
C ALA A 218 0.25 -4.41 1.85
N ALA A 219 0.55 -3.83 0.68
CA ALA A 219 1.22 -2.53 0.58
C ALA A 219 0.31 -1.35 1.03
N GLU A 220 -1.00 -1.49 0.89
CA GLU A 220 -1.97 -0.53 1.44
C GLU A 220 -2.00 -0.56 2.97
N LEU A 221 -1.89 -1.76 3.56
CA LEU A 221 -1.85 -1.93 5.02
C LEU A 221 -0.50 -1.54 5.62
N VAL A 222 0.60 -1.77 4.90
CA VAL A 222 1.97 -1.52 5.35
C VAL A 222 2.68 -0.59 4.37
N PRO A 223 2.63 0.75 4.58
CA PRO A 223 3.15 1.74 3.62
C PRO A 223 4.64 1.61 3.29
N SER A 224 5.44 0.99 4.17
CA SER A 224 6.87 0.73 3.91
C SER A 224 7.12 -0.25 2.76
N LEU A 225 6.09 -1.00 2.31
CA LEU A 225 6.16 -1.89 1.16
C LEU A 225 5.95 -1.17 -0.18
N GLN A 226 5.43 0.05 -0.17
CA GLN A 226 5.05 0.79 -1.38
C GLN A 226 6.18 0.96 -2.41
N PRO A 227 7.45 1.26 -2.02
CA PRO A 227 8.54 1.37 -2.99
C PRO A 227 8.77 0.06 -3.76
N ARG A 228 8.59 -1.08 -3.08
CA ARG A 228 8.72 -2.40 -3.72
C ARG A 228 7.50 -2.73 -4.57
N MET A 229 6.30 -2.34 -4.13
CA MET A 229 5.08 -2.51 -4.91
C MET A 229 5.15 -1.79 -6.24
N ASN A 230 5.70 -0.58 -6.30
CA ASN A 230 5.88 0.15 -7.56
C ASN A 230 6.73 -0.63 -8.58
N VAL A 231 7.76 -1.35 -8.11
CA VAL A 231 8.56 -2.22 -8.99
C VAL A 231 7.77 -3.42 -9.49
N LEU A 232 6.91 -3.99 -8.63
CA LEU A 232 6.01 -5.09 -9.03
C LEU A 232 4.97 -4.64 -10.03
N ASP A 233 4.44 -3.41 -9.90
CA ASP A 233 3.49 -2.81 -10.84
C ASP A 233 4.08 -2.76 -12.25
N GLU A 234 5.30 -2.24 -12.40
CA GLU A 234 5.98 -2.18 -13.69
C GLU A 234 6.15 -3.57 -14.31
N GLN A 235 6.58 -4.55 -13.50
CA GLN A 235 6.77 -5.93 -13.96
C GLN A 235 5.44 -6.58 -14.34
N PHE A 236 4.41 -6.38 -13.55
CA PHE A 236 3.07 -6.92 -13.79
C PHE A 236 2.47 -6.38 -15.10
N VAL A 237 2.57 -5.08 -15.36
CA VAL A 237 2.11 -4.46 -16.61
C VAL A 237 2.80 -5.09 -17.83
N VAL A 238 4.11 -5.33 -17.76
CA VAL A 238 4.84 -6.02 -18.83
C VAL A 238 4.34 -7.45 -19.03
N MET A 239 4.16 -8.21 -17.95
CA MET A 239 3.67 -9.59 -18.03
C MET A 239 2.24 -9.66 -18.56
N LYS A 240 1.36 -8.74 -18.15
CA LYS A 240 0.00 -8.60 -18.67
C LYS A 240 -0.01 -8.35 -20.17
N SER A 241 0.81 -7.41 -20.65
CA SER A 241 0.96 -7.16 -22.10
C SER A 241 1.44 -8.39 -22.88
N VAL A 242 2.35 -9.19 -22.28
CA VAL A 242 2.79 -10.44 -22.91
C VAL A 242 1.68 -11.48 -22.92
N SER A 243 0.92 -11.62 -21.82
CA SER A 243 -0.24 -12.51 -21.75
C SER A 243 -1.27 -12.18 -22.83
N GLU A 244 -1.68 -10.93 -22.92
CA GLU A 244 -2.62 -10.46 -23.95
C GLU A 244 -2.11 -10.79 -25.36
N LYS A 245 -0.84 -10.57 -25.65
CA LYS A 245 -0.22 -10.93 -26.94
C LYS A 245 -0.24 -12.42 -27.19
N VAL A 246 -0.02 -13.25 -26.18
CA VAL A 246 -0.04 -14.72 -26.29
C VAL A 246 -1.46 -15.20 -26.55
N GLN A 247 -2.45 -14.66 -25.83
CA GLN A 247 -3.86 -15.02 -26.01
C GLN A 247 -4.39 -14.61 -27.40
N ALA A 248 -3.91 -13.49 -27.95
CA ALA A 248 -4.25 -13.02 -29.28
C ALA A 248 -3.57 -13.80 -30.43
N LEU A 249 -2.61 -14.70 -30.12
CA LEU A 249 -1.96 -15.49 -31.15
C LEU A 249 -2.92 -16.53 -31.74
N GLU A 250 -3.06 -16.51 -33.06
CA GLU A 250 -3.80 -17.50 -33.81
C GLU A 250 -2.89 -18.15 -34.87
N TYR A 251 -3.21 -19.38 -35.24
CA TYR A 251 -2.59 -19.96 -36.39
C TYR A 251 -3.04 -19.21 -37.64
N LYS A 252 -2.10 -18.57 -38.35
CA LYS A 252 -2.34 -17.99 -39.66
C LYS A 252 -1.48 -18.69 -40.70
N PRO A 253 -2.05 -19.17 -41.81
CA PRO A 253 -1.27 -19.75 -42.92
C PRO A 253 -0.15 -18.79 -43.35
N LEU A 254 0.97 -19.32 -43.75
CA LEU A 254 2.15 -18.53 -44.15
C LEU A 254 1.80 -17.56 -45.29
N ILE A 255 0.97 -18.03 -46.23
CA ILE A 255 0.44 -17.21 -47.35
C ILE A 255 -0.30 -15.98 -46.83
N GLN A 256 -1.12 -16.13 -45.80
CA GLN A 256 -1.91 -15.01 -45.27
C GLN A 256 -1.01 -14.00 -44.56
N ARG A 257 0.00 -14.47 -43.85
CA ARG A 257 1.01 -13.60 -43.20
C ARG A 257 1.83 -12.84 -44.24
N VAL A 258 2.31 -13.52 -45.28
CA VAL A 258 3.03 -12.88 -46.39
C VAL A 258 2.16 -11.82 -47.05
N LYS A 259 0.86 -12.13 -47.29
CA LYS A 259 -0.09 -11.16 -47.83
C LYS A 259 -0.24 -9.93 -46.94
N ASP A 260 -0.36 -10.10 -45.63
CA ASP A 260 -0.46 -9.00 -44.65
C ASP A 260 0.81 -8.11 -44.65
N TYR A 261 2.02 -8.73 -44.75
CA TYR A 261 3.28 -7.98 -44.88
C TYR A 261 3.41 -7.28 -46.24
N VAL A 262 3.06 -7.92 -47.31
CA VAL A 262 3.08 -7.34 -48.68
C VAL A 262 2.13 -6.17 -48.76
N MET A 263 0.92 -6.29 -48.22
CA MET A 263 -0.04 -5.18 -48.12
C MET A 263 0.49 -4.01 -47.31
N GLY A 264 1.14 -4.28 -46.16
CA GLY A 264 1.77 -3.25 -45.33
C GLY A 264 2.93 -2.54 -46.08
N LEU A 265 3.79 -3.31 -46.74
CA LEU A 265 4.88 -2.74 -47.56
C LEU A 265 4.34 -1.93 -48.76
N ALA A 266 3.29 -2.41 -49.41
CA ALA A 266 2.63 -1.69 -50.51
C ALA A 266 2.04 -0.36 -50.03
N ALA A 267 1.42 -0.32 -48.85
CA ALA A 267 0.89 0.91 -48.27
C ALA A 267 2.02 1.92 -47.99
N VAL A 268 3.13 1.48 -47.41
CA VAL A 268 4.32 2.33 -47.16
C VAL A 268 4.92 2.82 -48.47
N ALA A 269 5.01 1.98 -49.51
CA ALA A 269 5.52 2.36 -50.81
C ALA A 269 4.63 3.44 -51.46
N ILE A 270 3.30 3.30 -51.36
CA ILE A 270 2.35 4.30 -51.87
C ILE A 270 2.54 5.65 -51.15
N ILE A 271 2.70 5.63 -49.82
CA ILE A 271 2.94 6.87 -49.04
C ILE A 271 4.27 7.53 -49.48
N LEU A 272 5.34 6.76 -49.66
CA LEU A 272 6.63 7.28 -50.13
C LEU A 272 6.53 7.86 -51.56
N LEU A 273 5.82 7.19 -52.45
CA LEU A 273 5.57 7.70 -53.80
C LEU A 273 4.78 9.02 -53.78
N PHE A 274 3.74 9.10 -52.95
CA PHE A 274 2.97 10.33 -52.77
C PHE A 274 3.84 11.48 -52.24
N PHE A 275 4.68 11.19 -51.25
CA PHE A 275 5.61 12.16 -50.70
C PHE A 275 6.66 12.62 -51.75
N SER A 276 7.18 11.69 -52.55
CA SER A 276 8.09 11.98 -53.67
C SER A 276 7.45 12.90 -54.71
N MET A 277 6.20 12.61 -55.07
CA MET A 277 5.44 13.48 -56.01
C MET A 277 5.21 14.88 -55.44
N MET A 278 4.86 14.99 -54.17
CA MET A 278 4.72 16.29 -53.46
C MET A 278 6.03 17.09 -53.48
N MET A 279 7.13 16.42 -53.12
CA MET A 279 8.47 17.09 -53.15
C MET A 279 8.88 17.50 -54.56
N SER A 280 8.59 16.71 -55.59
CA SER A 280 8.84 17.07 -56.97
C SER A 280 8.03 18.29 -57.40
N LYS A 281 6.73 18.33 -57.10
CA LYS A 281 5.89 19.51 -57.34
C LYS A 281 6.39 20.77 -56.58
N TYR A 282 6.81 20.59 -55.33
CA TYR A 282 7.35 21.68 -54.52
C TYR A 282 8.65 22.24 -55.12
N LYS A 283 9.56 21.35 -55.57
CA LYS A 283 10.79 21.78 -56.27
C LYS A 283 10.48 22.51 -57.58
N ALA A 284 9.53 22.01 -58.37
CA ALA A 284 9.10 22.69 -59.61
C ALA A 284 8.42 24.05 -59.36
N TYR A 285 7.61 24.15 -58.28
CA TYR A 285 7.06 25.46 -57.87
C TYR A 285 8.14 26.44 -57.42
N LYS A 286 9.11 25.99 -56.61
CA LYS A 286 10.22 26.83 -56.18
C LYS A 286 11.08 27.29 -57.34
N SER A 287 11.34 26.45 -58.35
CA SER A 287 12.12 26.87 -59.56
C SER A 287 11.35 27.88 -60.39
N LYS A 288 10.02 27.74 -60.58
CA LYS A 288 9.20 28.73 -61.22
C LYS A 288 9.19 30.09 -60.50
N LEU A 289 9.13 30.05 -59.18
CA LEU A 289 9.18 31.28 -58.38
C LEU A 289 10.55 31.99 -58.48
N ALA A 290 11.63 31.20 -58.56
CA ALA A 290 12.98 31.75 -58.79
C ALA A 290 13.12 32.38 -60.17
N SER A 291 12.60 31.73 -61.23
CA SER A 291 12.61 32.28 -62.59
C SER A 291 11.72 33.52 -62.73
N MET A 292 10.56 33.58 -62.08
CA MET A 292 9.76 34.82 -62.03
C MET A 292 10.46 35.97 -61.33
N LYS A 293 11.20 35.70 -60.25
CA LYS A 293 12.02 36.73 -59.58
C LYS A 293 13.13 37.26 -60.51
N GLN A 294 13.82 36.38 -61.23
CA GLN A 294 14.83 36.78 -62.22
C GLN A 294 14.25 37.64 -63.35
N VAL A 295 13.08 37.25 -63.90
CA VAL A 295 12.39 38.02 -64.94
C VAL A 295 11.99 39.40 -64.37
N ASN A 296 11.48 39.48 -63.17
CA ASN A 296 11.09 40.73 -62.54
C ASN A 296 12.32 41.66 -62.26
N GLU A 297 13.44 41.07 -61.88
CA GLU A 297 14.69 41.80 -61.72
C GLU A 297 15.26 42.34 -63.04
N MET A 298 15.14 41.56 -64.15
CA MET A 298 15.51 41.98 -65.47
C MET A 298 14.63 43.13 -66.02
N MET A 299 13.32 43.03 -65.81
CA MET A 299 12.37 44.08 -66.19
C MET A 299 12.60 45.36 -65.38
N ASN A 300 12.91 45.26 -64.09
CA ASN A 300 13.24 46.41 -63.26
C ASN A 300 14.59 47.08 -63.67
N LYS A 301 15.55 46.31 -64.21
CA LYS A 301 16.79 46.84 -64.72
C LYS A 301 16.59 47.57 -66.07
N GLN A 302 15.81 46.95 -66.97
CA GLN A 302 15.49 47.62 -68.27
C GLN A 302 14.63 48.85 -68.08
N GLY A 303 13.75 48.93 -67.11
CA GLY A 303 12.94 50.12 -66.81
C GLY A 303 13.77 51.31 -66.25
N LYS A 304 15.00 51.06 -65.74
CA LYS A 304 15.88 52.11 -65.25
C LYS A 304 16.79 52.65 -66.34
N ASP A 305 17.05 51.90 -67.44
CA ASP A 305 17.92 52.32 -68.53
C ASP A 305 17.19 53.10 -69.61
N THR A 306 15.88 53.24 -69.54
CA THR A 306 15.08 54.08 -70.45
C THR A 306 14.71 55.42 -69.83
N GLN A 307 15.64 56.12 -69.20
CA GLN A 307 15.52 57.58 -69.00
C GLN A 307 15.90 58.25 -70.28
N TYR A 308 14.93 58.69 -71.05
CA TYR A 308 15.11 59.55 -72.21
C TYR A 308 15.79 60.83 -71.77
N PRO A 309 16.78 61.30 -72.51
CA PRO A 309 17.33 62.64 -72.27
C PRO A 309 16.25 63.68 -72.50
N VAL A 310 15.92 64.44 -71.46
CA VAL A 310 15.08 65.64 -71.63
C VAL A 310 15.90 66.66 -72.39
N ILE A 311 15.43 67.03 -73.63
CA ILE A 311 15.93 68.18 -74.36
C ILE A 311 15.31 69.42 -73.78
#